data_9d1fd46833f977ba3abecf18b7a4d54d
#
_entry.id   9d1fd46833f977ba3abecf18b7a4d54d
#
_cell.length_a   1.000
_cell.length_b   1.000
_cell.length_c   1.000
_cell.angle_alpha   90.00
_cell.angle_beta   90.00
_cell.angle_gamma   90.00
#
_symmetry.space_group_name_H-M   'P 1'
#
loop_
_entity.id
_entity.type
_entity.pdbx_description
1 polymer ?
#
loop_
_entity_poly.entity_id
_entity_poly.type
_entity_poly.pdbx_seq_one_letter_code
_entity_poly.pdbx_strand_id
1 'polypeptide(L)' 'MKLTIELDQEVDGRWIAEVPELNILLYGNSKLDAVDKAQAAAREIVRDRIARGELPPDFAIANFDLAA' A
#
# COMPACT_ATOMS: atom_id res chain seq x y z
N MET A 1 5.05 2.34 -12.03
CA MET A 1 4.38 1.14 -11.51
C MET A 1 3.03 1.52 -10.92
N LYS A 2 2.05 0.71 -11.17
CA LYS A 2 0.71 0.90 -10.67
C LYS A 2 0.44 -0.14 -9.59
N LEU A 3 0.00 0.30 -8.42
CA LEU A 3 -0.28 -0.58 -7.29
C LEU A 3 -1.77 -0.59 -6.99
N THR A 4 -2.27 -1.74 -6.57
CA THR A 4 -3.67 -1.90 -6.18
C THR A 4 -3.79 -1.86 -4.67
N ILE A 5 -4.73 -1.09 -4.14
CA ILE A 5 -5.09 -1.15 -2.73
C ILE A 5 -6.48 -1.79 -2.65
N GLU A 6 -6.54 -2.99 -2.12
CA GLU A 6 -7.78 -3.71 -1.89
C GLU A 6 -8.28 -3.40 -0.49
N LEU A 7 -9.53 -2.98 -0.39
CA LEU A 7 -10.12 -2.56 0.88
C LEU A 7 -11.25 -3.50 1.27
N ASP A 8 -11.30 -3.83 2.55
CA ASP A 8 -12.38 -4.62 3.13
C ASP A 8 -12.62 -4.11 4.55
N GLN A 9 -13.81 -4.39 5.07
CA GLN A 9 -14.16 -3.97 6.42
C GLN A 9 -14.40 -5.19 7.29
N GLU A 10 -13.75 -5.22 8.46
CA GLU A 10 -13.96 -6.27 9.45
C GLU A 10 -15.29 -6.10 10.16
N VAL A 11 -15.78 -7.19 10.74
CA VAL A 11 -17.05 -7.17 11.49
C VAL A 11 -17.02 -6.20 12.67
N ASP A 12 -15.83 -5.92 13.21
CA ASP A 12 -15.68 -4.97 14.32
C ASP A 12 -15.57 -3.50 13.88
N GLY A 13 -15.66 -3.26 12.57
CA GLY A 13 -15.64 -1.91 12.00
C GLY A 13 -14.27 -1.44 11.52
N ARG A 14 -13.20 -2.15 11.85
CA ARG A 14 -11.88 -1.80 11.34
C ARG A 14 -11.79 -2.06 9.83
N TRP A 15 -10.95 -1.31 9.16
CA TRP A 15 -10.70 -1.48 7.75
C TRP A 15 -9.38 -2.18 7.52
N ILE A 16 -9.35 -3.03 6.50
CA ILE A 16 -8.15 -3.71 6.04
C ILE A 16 -7.78 -3.12 4.68
N ALA A 17 -6.51 -2.82 4.50
CA ALA A 17 -5.97 -2.44 3.19
C ALA A 17 -4.86 -3.43 2.83
N GLU A 18 -4.96 -4.00 1.64
CA GLU A 18 -3.94 -4.89 1.10
C GLU A 18 -3.33 -4.29 -0.15
N VAL A 19 -2.02 -4.41 -0.29
CA VAL A 19 -1.32 -4.12 -1.54
C VAL A 19 -0.67 -5.44 -1.95
N PRO A 20 -1.36 -6.26 -2.76
CA PRO A 20 -0.88 -7.62 -3.06
C PRO A 20 0.47 -7.63 -3.77
N GLU A 21 0.74 -6.64 -4.60
CA GLU A 21 2.01 -6.55 -5.33
C GLU A 21 3.22 -6.44 -4.40
N LEU A 22 3.03 -5.96 -3.18
CA LEU A 22 4.10 -5.76 -2.19
C LEU A 22 3.90 -6.57 -0.91
N ASN A 23 2.91 -7.46 -0.88
CA ASN A 23 2.58 -8.26 0.31
C ASN A 23 2.31 -7.40 1.55
N ILE A 24 1.63 -6.28 1.36
CA ILE A 24 1.24 -5.40 2.46
C ILE A 24 -0.17 -5.76 2.91
N LEU A 25 -0.37 -5.87 4.22
CA LEU A 25 -1.69 -5.97 4.82
C LEU A 25 -1.68 -5.12 6.08
N LEU A 26 -2.57 -4.13 6.13
CA LEU A 26 -2.63 -3.16 7.22
C LEU A 26 -4.05 -2.97 7.69
N TYR A 27 -4.20 -2.54 8.95
CA TYR A 27 -5.49 -2.17 9.52
C TYR A 27 -5.55 -0.67 9.73
N GLY A 28 -6.74 -0.10 9.53
CA GLY A 28 -7.00 1.29 9.82
C GLY A 28 -8.31 1.45 10.56
N ASN A 29 -8.46 2.56 11.27
CA ASN A 29 -9.68 2.87 12.03
C ASN A 29 -10.79 3.41 11.12
N SER A 30 -10.44 3.81 9.91
CA SER A 30 -11.36 4.27 8.89
C SER A 30 -10.82 3.84 7.54
N LYS A 31 -11.65 3.96 6.50
CA LYS A 31 -11.23 3.67 5.13
C LYS A 31 -10.05 4.54 4.74
N LEU A 32 -10.14 5.85 5.00
CA LEU A 32 -9.08 6.78 4.66
C LEU A 32 -7.79 6.47 5.42
N ASP A 33 -7.91 6.14 6.71
CA ASP A 33 -6.76 5.79 7.54
C ASP A 33 -6.04 4.56 6.96
N ALA A 34 -6.78 3.53 6.58
CA ALA A 34 -6.21 2.32 5.99
C ALA A 34 -5.51 2.63 4.66
N VAL A 35 -6.13 3.44 3.81
CA VAL A 35 -5.53 3.84 2.53
C VAL A 35 -4.24 4.62 2.75
N ASP A 36 -4.24 5.59 3.65
CA ASP A 36 -3.06 6.41 3.93
C ASP A 36 -1.91 5.56 4.44
N LYS A 37 -2.20 4.63 5.34
CA LYS A 37 -1.18 3.72 5.87
C LYS A 37 -0.62 2.80 4.79
N ALA A 38 -1.47 2.28 3.93
CA ALA A 38 -1.04 1.40 2.85
C ALA A 38 -0.14 2.15 1.85
N GLN A 39 -0.50 3.38 1.50
CA GLN A 39 0.32 4.20 0.61
C GLN A 39 1.67 4.52 1.23
N ALA A 40 1.70 4.88 2.51
CA ALA A 40 2.95 5.18 3.21
C ALA A 40 3.86 3.95 3.27
N ALA A 41 3.29 2.78 3.59
CA ALA A 41 4.05 1.53 3.64
C ALA A 41 4.60 1.16 2.27
N ALA A 42 3.81 1.34 1.20
CA ALA A 42 4.25 1.04 -0.16
C ALA A 42 5.43 1.92 -0.56
N ARG A 43 5.37 3.22 -0.25
CA ARG A 43 6.47 4.15 -0.54
C ARG A 43 7.74 3.79 0.21
N GLU A 44 7.61 3.37 1.47
CA GLU A 44 8.74 2.94 2.29
C GLU A 44 9.41 1.70 1.68
N ILE A 45 8.62 0.71 1.27
CA ILE A 45 9.16 -0.52 0.68
C ILE A 45 9.88 -0.22 -0.62
N VAL A 46 9.31 0.60 -1.48
CA VAL A 46 9.93 0.99 -2.76
C VAL A 46 11.24 1.72 -2.50
N ARG A 47 11.24 2.67 -1.56
CA ARG A 47 12.45 3.41 -1.19
C ARG A 47 13.55 2.47 -0.71
N ASP A 48 13.18 1.50 0.12
CA ASP A 48 14.12 0.52 0.66
C ASP A 48 14.70 -0.36 -0.45
N ARG A 49 13.87 -0.81 -1.39
CA ARG A 49 14.32 -1.61 -2.53
C ARG A 49 15.25 -0.82 -3.45
N ILE A 50 15.00 0.46 -3.66
CA ILE A 50 15.91 1.32 -4.41
C ILE A 50 17.25 1.42 -3.70
N ALA A 51 17.24 1.61 -2.38
CA ALA A 51 18.46 1.73 -1.59
C ALA A 51 19.31 0.46 -1.64
N ARG A 52 18.67 -0.70 -1.79
CA ARG A 52 19.36 -1.98 -1.89
C ARG A 52 19.76 -2.36 -3.30
N GLY A 53 19.45 -1.53 -4.29
CA GLY A 53 19.72 -1.82 -5.69
C GLY A 53 18.76 -2.81 -6.33
N GLU A 54 17.63 -3.12 -5.69
CA GLU A 54 16.62 -4.05 -6.22
C GLU A 54 15.71 -3.39 -7.23
N LEU A 55 15.62 -2.07 -7.21
CA LEU A 55 14.86 -1.28 -8.18
C LEU A 55 15.73 -0.15 -8.70
N PRO A 56 15.49 0.34 -9.93
CA PRO A 56 16.24 1.46 -10.47
C PRO A 56 16.09 2.71 -9.62
N PRO A 57 17.11 3.58 -9.55
CA PRO A 57 17.05 4.81 -8.75
C PRO A 57 15.91 5.76 -9.13
N ASP A 58 15.47 5.72 -10.38
CA ASP A 58 14.39 6.56 -10.89
C ASP A 58 13.02 5.88 -10.85
N PHE A 59 12.95 4.69 -10.23
CA PHE A 59 11.68 3.99 -10.09
C PHE A 59 10.69 4.83 -9.30
N ALA A 60 9.43 4.86 -9.75
CA ALA A 60 8.38 5.61 -9.07
C ALA A 60 7.06 4.83 -9.13
N ILE A 61 6.26 5.03 -8.09
CA ILE A 61 4.88 4.54 -8.08
C ILE A 61 4.04 5.55 -8.86
N ALA A 62 3.49 5.14 -10.00
CA ALA A 62 2.71 6.03 -10.86
C ALA A 62 1.40 6.42 -10.19
N ASN A 63 0.67 5.44 -9.66
CA ASN A 63 -0.57 5.70 -8.95
C ASN A 63 -1.02 4.46 -8.19
N PHE A 64 -2.01 4.66 -7.32
CA PHE A 64 -2.68 3.58 -6.60
C PHE A 64 -4.10 3.46 -7.12
N ASP A 65 -4.52 2.24 -7.46
CA ASP A 65 -5.90 1.92 -7.80
C ASP A 65 -6.60 1.38 -6.57
N LEU A 66 -7.71 2.00 -6.19
CA LEU A 66 -8.50 1.54 -5.06
C LEU A 66 -9.53 0.52 -5.53
N ALA A 67 -9.55 -0.64 -4.87
CA ALA A 67 -10.52 -1.69 -5.11
C ALA A 67 -11.21 -2.03 -3.79
N ALA A 68 -12.50 -1.82 -3.72
CA ALA A 68 -13.28 -2.08 -2.49
C ALA A 68 -14.18 -3.29 -2.65
#